data_9ce6ed298209599d82df25db7082ebf5
#
_entry.id   9ce6ed298209599d82df25db7082ebf5
#
_cell.length_a   1.000
_cell.length_b   1.000
_cell.length_c   1.000
_cell.angle_alpha   90.00
_cell.angle_beta   90.00
_cell.angle_gamma   90.00
#
_symmetry.space_group_name_H-M   'P 1'
#
loop_
_entity.id
_entity.type
_entity.pdbx_description
1 polymer ?
#
loop_
_entity_poly.entity_id
_entity_poly.type
_entity_poly.pdbx_seq_one_letter_code
_entity_poly.pdbx_strand_id
1 'polypeptide(L)'
;MSSIDIRKIGITDLDTDCIVNAANSGLAMGSGVCGAIFRAAGARELQTACDKIGGCPTGGAVITPGFALKAKYVIHAVGPIWHDGNHHEPQDLYSCYRESLDRAKENNCHSIGFPLISAGIFGYPKDKAWRKALQSCGDWIKKNPDYDIEIIFAVLDDHILELGQKTMEELGIKAKMDDDGKFVFFWKLCHKNEEFSNWYPSEFVIEGIRYNCVEQYMMAKKAILFGDLDMYQKIMHSDDPGECKELGKQVSNFDSKTWDNCKYEIVFNGNCAKYHQNKELLTRLVATGDGILAEASPYDKVWGIGMDDSDPNAQIPEQWAGQNLLGKILVEIRQKHKADIYRFAEQYLLLYCDPDTGEIDVDGTDFPQKCHALGFEMDCGKSFIHKYSQEAFSDPSELEKVIDNVTDTMLLGSAVFSKWREITHWMQEGLTSQRNRDWFVLALNRLAKLTE
;
A
#
# COMPACT_ATOMS: atom_id res chain seq x y z
N MET A 1 -17.65 -11.12 3.54
CA MET A 1 -17.27 -10.69 4.94
C MET A 1 -17.11 -9.19 4.96
N SER A 2 -17.57 -8.54 6.04
CA SER A 2 -17.40 -7.09 6.20
C SER A 2 -15.94 -6.70 6.35
N SER A 3 -15.58 -5.54 5.80
CA SER A 3 -14.18 -5.04 5.82
C SER A 3 -14.11 -3.53 6.04
N ILE A 4 -12.97 -3.06 6.55
CA ILE A 4 -12.65 -1.64 6.69
C ILE A 4 -11.35 -1.37 5.95
N ASP A 5 -11.32 -0.33 5.12
CA ASP A 5 -10.15 0.09 4.36
C ASP A 5 -9.98 1.61 4.42
N ILE A 6 -8.75 2.11 4.22
CA ILE A 6 -8.44 3.54 4.16
C ILE A 6 -7.69 3.81 2.87
N ARG A 7 -8.25 4.65 1.99
CA ARG A 7 -7.68 4.93 0.65
C ARG A 7 -7.39 6.41 0.46
N LYS A 8 -6.29 6.70 -0.23
CA LYS A 8 -5.99 8.06 -0.70
C LYS A 8 -6.74 8.32 -2.00
N ILE A 9 -7.98 8.76 -1.88
CA ILE A 9 -8.89 8.98 -3.02
C ILE A 9 -9.90 10.07 -2.70
N GLY A 10 -10.40 10.77 -3.72
CA GLY A 10 -11.56 11.65 -3.59
C GLY A 10 -12.83 10.85 -3.27
N ILE A 11 -13.61 11.27 -2.29
CA ILE A 11 -14.82 10.53 -1.90
C ILE A 11 -15.84 10.44 -3.05
N THR A 12 -15.85 11.43 -3.95
CA THR A 12 -16.71 11.46 -5.15
C THR A 12 -16.25 10.53 -6.26
N ASP A 13 -15.02 10.02 -6.16
CA ASP A 13 -14.42 9.11 -7.15
C ASP A 13 -14.62 7.64 -6.77
N LEU A 14 -15.08 7.38 -5.53
CA LEU A 14 -15.38 6.03 -5.06
C LEU A 14 -16.50 5.40 -5.88
N ASP A 15 -16.35 4.11 -6.13
CA ASP A 15 -17.37 3.24 -6.72
C ASP A 15 -18.00 2.39 -5.61
N THR A 16 -18.87 3.02 -4.83
CA THR A 16 -19.56 2.44 -3.67
C THR A 16 -21.06 2.65 -3.80
N ASP A 17 -21.88 1.80 -3.16
CA ASP A 17 -23.33 1.95 -3.16
C ASP A 17 -23.78 3.29 -2.57
N CYS A 18 -23.08 3.75 -1.53
CA CYS A 18 -23.32 5.05 -0.92
C CYS A 18 -22.02 5.72 -0.45
N ILE A 19 -22.04 7.05 -0.40
CA ILE A 19 -20.99 7.87 0.21
C ILE A 19 -21.56 8.74 1.31
N VAL A 20 -20.72 9.08 2.30
CA VAL A 20 -21.12 9.90 3.43
C VAL A 20 -20.66 11.34 3.26
N ASN A 21 -21.61 12.26 3.41
CA ASN A 21 -21.35 13.69 3.49
C ASN A 21 -21.20 14.10 4.97
N ALA A 22 -20.09 14.74 5.31
CA ALA A 22 -19.93 15.42 6.61
C ALA A 22 -20.77 16.72 6.58
N ALA A 23 -22.02 16.60 7.01
CA ALA A 23 -23.04 17.63 6.87
C ALA A 23 -23.11 18.54 8.11
N ASN A 24 -23.73 19.71 7.92
CA ASN A 24 -24.22 20.55 9.02
C ASN A 24 -25.68 20.17 9.36
N SER A 25 -26.16 20.60 10.51
CA SER A 25 -27.52 20.26 11.01
C SER A 25 -28.66 20.72 10.11
N GLY A 26 -28.47 21.79 9.36
CA GLY A 26 -29.44 22.29 8.38
C GLY A 26 -29.37 21.58 7.02
N LEU A 27 -28.43 20.63 6.83
CA LEU A 27 -28.18 19.92 5.58
C LEU A 27 -27.90 20.84 4.37
N ALA A 28 -27.45 22.06 4.65
CA ALA A 28 -27.12 23.03 3.63
C ALA A 28 -25.75 22.75 3.00
N MET A 29 -25.62 23.05 1.71
CA MET A 29 -24.34 22.98 1.01
C MET A 29 -23.28 23.80 1.75
N GLY A 30 -22.13 23.19 2.07
CA GLY A 30 -21.00 23.79 2.72
C GLY A 30 -19.74 23.80 1.83
N SER A 31 -18.59 24.02 2.46
CA SER A 31 -17.27 23.91 1.83
C SER A 31 -16.63 22.53 2.05
N GLY A 32 -15.38 22.37 1.61
CA GLY A 32 -14.63 21.12 1.78
C GLY A 32 -15.32 19.93 1.10
N VAL A 33 -15.33 18.79 1.79
CA VAL A 33 -15.92 17.54 1.29
C VAL A 33 -17.42 17.69 0.99
N CYS A 34 -18.16 18.43 1.83
CA CYS A 34 -19.56 18.72 1.60
C CYS A 34 -19.78 19.43 0.26
N GLY A 35 -19.05 20.50 0.01
CA GLY A 35 -19.12 21.24 -1.25
C GLY A 35 -18.72 20.40 -2.46
N ALA A 36 -17.74 19.49 -2.33
CA ALA A 36 -17.33 18.59 -3.40
C ALA A 36 -18.47 17.62 -3.77
N ILE A 37 -19.10 16.97 -2.77
CA ILE A 37 -20.22 16.05 -2.98
C ILE A 37 -21.40 16.76 -3.62
N PHE A 38 -21.78 17.94 -3.13
CA PHE A 38 -22.89 18.71 -3.71
C PHE A 38 -22.64 19.07 -5.18
N ARG A 39 -21.43 19.52 -5.52
CA ARG A 39 -21.07 19.83 -6.93
C ARG A 39 -21.13 18.61 -7.83
N ALA A 40 -20.62 17.48 -7.35
CA ALA A 40 -20.58 16.24 -8.13
C ALA A 40 -21.96 15.59 -8.29
N ALA A 41 -22.81 15.68 -7.26
CA ALA A 41 -24.17 15.15 -7.29
C ALA A 41 -25.16 15.99 -8.14
N GLY A 42 -24.84 17.26 -8.37
CA GLY A 42 -25.82 18.26 -8.85
C GLY A 42 -26.35 19.07 -7.66
N ALA A 43 -25.73 20.24 -7.42
CA ALA A 43 -25.93 21.00 -6.19
C ALA A 43 -27.40 21.37 -5.92
N ARG A 44 -28.16 21.69 -6.96
CA ARG A 44 -29.58 22.07 -6.85
C ARG A 44 -30.47 20.89 -6.49
N GLU A 45 -30.28 19.78 -7.16
CA GLU A 45 -31.01 18.54 -6.96
C GLU A 45 -30.76 17.98 -5.54
N LEU A 46 -29.52 17.91 -5.15
CA LEU A 46 -29.13 17.43 -3.81
C LEU A 46 -29.67 18.36 -2.71
N GLN A 47 -29.54 19.70 -2.87
CA GLN A 47 -30.09 20.65 -1.90
C GLN A 47 -31.59 20.51 -1.78
N THR A 48 -32.32 20.39 -2.91
CA THR A 48 -33.78 20.19 -2.91
C THR A 48 -34.18 18.92 -2.15
N ALA A 49 -33.37 17.85 -2.24
CA ALA A 49 -33.63 16.63 -1.47
C ALA A 49 -33.36 16.84 0.03
N CYS A 50 -32.30 17.54 0.38
CA CYS A 50 -31.98 17.92 1.77
C CYS A 50 -33.06 18.81 2.39
N ASP A 51 -33.57 19.80 1.66
CA ASP A 51 -34.60 20.73 2.11
C ASP A 51 -35.93 19.99 2.45
N LYS A 52 -36.27 18.92 1.71
CA LYS A 52 -37.44 18.08 2.01
C LYS A 52 -37.30 17.32 3.32
N ILE A 53 -36.07 16.98 3.74
CA ILE A 53 -35.79 16.34 5.03
C ILE A 53 -35.85 17.37 6.16
N GLY A 54 -35.40 18.60 5.89
CA GLY A 54 -35.54 19.75 6.80
C GLY A 54 -34.46 19.85 7.88
N GLY A 55 -33.56 18.86 8.03
CA GLY A 55 -32.44 18.88 8.96
C GLY A 55 -32.14 17.53 9.60
N CYS A 56 -31.01 17.48 10.33
CA CYS A 56 -30.57 16.30 11.06
C CYS A 56 -29.85 16.76 12.34
N PRO A 57 -30.13 16.17 13.50
CA PRO A 57 -29.43 16.53 14.75
C PRO A 57 -27.99 16.03 14.74
N THR A 58 -27.12 16.67 15.55
CA THR A 58 -25.76 16.19 15.78
C THR A 58 -25.76 14.76 16.30
N GLY A 59 -24.87 13.93 15.80
CA GLY A 59 -24.82 12.49 16.06
C GLY A 59 -25.72 11.64 15.17
N GLY A 60 -26.60 12.27 14.36
CA GLY A 60 -27.53 11.59 13.45
C GLY A 60 -27.04 11.50 12.00
N ALA A 61 -27.77 10.70 11.22
CA ALA A 61 -27.55 10.57 9.78
C ALA A 61 -28.88 10.39 9.02
N VAL A 62 -29.01 11.01 7.85
CA VAL A 62 -30.14 10.89 6.93
C VAL A 62 -29.65 10.58 5.51
N ILE A 63 -30.50 10.06 4.65
CA ILE A 63 -30.12 9.58 3.31
C ILE A 63 -30.91 10.31 2.20
N THR A 64 -30.23 10.57 1.09
CA THR A 64 -30.79 11.08 -0.16
C THR A 64 -30.31 10.25 -1.35
N PRO A 65 -30.93 10.34 -2.53
CA PRO A 65 -30.34 9.83 -3.76
C PRO A 65 -29.00 10.49 -4.08
N GLY A 66 -28.12 9.78 -4.79
CA GLY A 66 -26.80 10.27 -5.20
C GLY A 66 -26.80 11.13 -6.47
N PHE A 67 -27.93 11.17 -7.21
CA PHE A 67 -28.13 11.92 -8.46
C PHE A 67 -27.02 11.63 -9.50
N ALA A 68 -26.17 12.62 -9.85
CA ALA A 68 -25.12 12.48 -10.85
C ALA A 68 -23.83 11.77 -10.34
N LEU A 69 -23.77 11.38 -9.06
CA LEU A 69 -22.67 10.60 -8.51
C LEU A 69 -22.70 9.15 -9.02
N LYS A 70 -21.57 8.46 -8.95
CA LYS A 70 -21.51 6.99 -9.12
C LYS A 70 -22.28 6.26 -8.02
N ALA A 71 -22.17 6.74 -6.79
CA ALA A 71 -22.88 6.22 -5.63
C ALA A 71 -24.40 6.43 -5.78
N LYS A 72 -25.19 5.40 -5.51
CA LYS A 72 -26.66 5.46 -5.56
C LYS A 72 -27.24 6.42 -4.54
N TYR A 73 -26.58 6.55 -3.40
CA TYR A 73 -27.06 7.35 -2.28
C TYR A 73 -25.97 8.23 -1.69
N VAL A 74 -26.41 9.36 -1.10
CA VAL A 74 -25.60 10.18 -0.19
C VAL A 74 -26.20 10.10 1.21
N ILE A 75 -25.42 9.70 2.18
CA ILE A 75 -25.79 9.71 3.60
C ILE A 75 -25.20 10.97 4.22
N HIS A 76 -26.04 11.84 4.76
CA HIS A 76 -25.67 13.09 5.38
C HIS A 76 -25.53 12.88 6.90
N ALA A 77 -24.30 12.76 7.38
CA ALA A 77 -23.98 12.57 8.80
C ALA A 77 -23.57 13.89 9.43
N VAL A 78 -24.21 14.27 10.53
CA VAL A 78 -23.95 15.52 11.22
C VAL A 78 -23.05 15.28 12.41
N GLY A 79 -21.75 15.47 12.21
CA GLY A 79 -20.74 15.31 13.26
C GLY A 79 -20.71 16.51 14.23
N PRO A 80 -20.15 16.33 15.43
CA PRO A 80 -20.00 17.38 16.42
C PRO A 80 -18.92 18.41 16.04
N ILE A 81 -19.09 19.65 16.48
CA ILE A 81 -18.02 20.64 16.55
C ILE A 81 -17.19 20.33 17.80
N TRP A 82 -15.88 20.28 17.64
CA TRP A 82 -14.98 20.01 18.75
C TRP A 82 -14.81 21.22 19.67
N HIS A 83 -14.96 21.03 20.94
CA HIS A 83 -14.62 22.00 21.99
C HIS A 83 -13.45 21.48 22.83
N ASP A 84 -13.68 20.50 23.68
CA ASP A 84 -12.66 19.93 24.58
C ASP A 84 -12.81 18.41 24.79
N GLY A 85 -13.86 17.80 24.23
CA GLY A 85 -14.19 16.39 24.37
C GLY A 85 -15.09 16.03 25.55
N ASN A 86 -15.60 17.04 26.29
CA ASN A 86 -16.45 16.87 27.47
C ASN A 86 -17.93 17.22 27.22
N HIS A 87 -18.30 17.60 25.99
CA HIS A 87 -19.65 18.03 25.60
C HIS A 87 -20.34 16.99 24.69
N HIS A 88 -20.17 15.71 25.00
CA HIS A 88 -20.69 14.56 24.24
C HIS A 88 -20.11 14.37 22.85
N GLU A 89 -19.08 15.13 22.43
CA GLU A 89 -18.51 15.05 21.09
C GLU A 89 -18.02 13.63 20.72
N PRO A 90 -17.38 12.85 21.65
CA PRO A 90 -16.99 11.48 21.34
C PRO A 90 -18.16 10.53 21.11
N GLN A 91 -19.26 10.72 21.83
CA GLN A 91 -20.49 9.94 21.69
C GLN A 91 -21.23 10.29 20.40
N ASP A 92 -21.33 11.59 20.11
CA ASP A 92 -21.98 12.08 18.89
C ASP A 92 -21.21 11.65 17.63
N LEU A 93 -19.87 11.74 17.65
CA LEU A 93 -19.07 11.28 16.52
C LEU A 93 -19.19 9.77 16.31
N TYR A 94 -19.14 8.98 17.38
CA TYR A 94 -19.38 7.54 17.32
C TYR A 94 -20.78 7.23 16.73
N SER A 95 -21.81 7.96 17.17
CA SER A 95 -23.18 7.81 16.70
C SER A 95 -23.30 8.12 15.21
N CYS A 96 -22.63 9.15 14.68
CA CYS A 96 -22.65 9.49 13.25
C CYS A 96 -22.26 8.32 12.34
N TYR A 97 -21.18 7.61 12.68
CA TYR A 97 -20.73 6.45 11.93
C TYR A 97 -21.73 5.29 12.02
N ARG A 98 -22.20 5.00 13.22
CA ARG A 98 -23.21 3.96 13.44
C ARG A 98 -24.50 4.24 12.66
N GLU A 99 -25.08 5.44 12.82
CA GLU A 99 -26.31 5.83 12.10
C GLU A 99 -26.14 5.80 10.60
N SER A 100 -24.94 6.17 10.10
CA SER A 100 -24.65 6.08 8.66
C SER A 100 -24.66 4.63 8.17
N LEU A 101 -24.09 3.71 8.94
CA LEU A 101 -24.11 2.28 8.60
C LEU A 101 -25.53 1.68 8.71
N ASP A 102 -26.32 2.14 9.67
CA ASP A 102 -27.74 1.74 9.80
C ASP A 102 -28.54 2.22 8.56
N ARG A 103 -28.33 3.46 8.09
CA ARG A 103 -28.97 3.97 6.85
C ARG A 103 -28.51 3.18 5.62
N ALA A 104 -27.21 2.82 5.55
CA ALA A 104 -26.69 1.98 4.47
C ALA A 104 -27.39 0.61 4.44
N LYS A 105 -27.46 -0.06 5.58
CA LYS A 105 -28.13 -1.36 5.74
C LYS A 105 -29.60 -1.31 5.38
N GLU A 106 -30.35 -0.29 5.87
CA GLU A 106 -31.76 -0.10 5.54
C GLU A 106 -32.04 0.06 4.04
N ASN A 107 -31.04 0.52 3.28
CA ASN A 107 -31.11 0.70 1.82
C ASN A 107 -30.38 -0.37 1.03
N ASN A 108 -30.03 -1.50 1.65
CA ASN A 108 -29.30 -2.63 1.05
C ASN A 108 -27.99 -2.22 0.36
N CYS A 109 -27.24 -1.30 0.99
CA CYS A 109 -25.92 -0.89 0.53
C CYS A 109 -24.85 -1.81 1.12
N HIS A 110 -24.12 -2.50 0.29
CA HIS A 110 -23.03 -3.39 0.69
C HIS A 110 -21.63 -2.74 0.62
N SER A 111 -21.58 -1.47 0.17
CA SER A 111 -20.37 -0.66 0.18
C SER A 111 -20.66 0.79 0.57
N ILE A 112 -19.80 1.39 1.41
CA ILE A 112 -19.98 2.75 1.92
C ILE A 112 -18.64 3.49 1.98
N GLY A 113 -18.62 4.72 1.44
CA GLY A 113 -17.47 5.63 1.51
C GLY A 113 -17.63 6.68 2.61
N PHE A 114 -16.66 6.80 3.51
CA PHE A 114 -16.63 7.80 4.57
C PHE A 114 -15.51 8.82 4.37
N PRO A 115 -15.75 10.11 4.65
CA PRO A 115 -14.69 11.04 5.02
C PRO A 115 -14.35 10.87 6.51
N LEU A 116 -13.25 11.46 6.97
CA LEU A 116 -13.00 11.58 8.40
C LEU A 116 -13.90 12.70 8.97
N ILE A 117 -15.07 12.31 9.48
CA ILE A 117 -16.13 13.23 9.95
C ILE A 117 -15.59 14.13 11.08
N SER A 118 -15.97 15.40 11.07
CA SER A 118 -15.58 16.45 12.02
C SER A 118 -14.10 16.83 12.05
N ALA A 119 -13.21 16.12 11.39
CA ALA A 119 -11.76 16.35 11.44
C ALA A 119 -11.25 17.55 10.61
N GLY A 120 -12.14 18.18 9.84
CA GLY A 120 -11.86 19.40 9.06
C GLY A 120 -12.25 20.66 9.84
N ILE A 121 -13.19 21.45 9.30
CA ILE A 121 -13.63 22.74 9.84
C ILE A 121 -14.18 22.62 11.29
N PHE A 122 -14.78 21.49 11.64
CA PHE A 122 -15.29 21.24 12.99
C PHE A 122 -14.20 20.95 14.03
N GLY A 123 -12.93 20.89 13.62
CA GLY A 123 -11.75 20.93 14.48
C GLY A 123 -11.54 19.71 15.37
N TYR A 124 -12.22 18.59 15.14
CA TYR A 124 -12.02 17.37 15.94
C TYR A 124 -10.57 16.86 15.75
N PRO A 125 -9.80 16.57 16.85
CA PRO A 125 -8.45 16.05 16.74
C PRO A 125 -8.41 14.77 15.92
N LYS A 126 -7.54 14.73 14.90
CA LYS A 126 -7.54 13.69 13.87
C LYS A 126 -7.29 12.28 14.43
N ASP A 127 -6.38 12.15 15.41
CA ASP A 127 -6.10 10.92 16.14
C ASP A 127 -7.32 10.39 16.89
N LYS A 128 -8.02 11.28 17.61
CA LYS A 128 -9.23 10.93 18.32
C LYS A 128 -10.40 10.64 17.37
N ALA A 129 -10.48 11.37 16.24
CA ALA A 129 -11.50 11.13 15.23
C ALA A 129 -11.35 9.74 14.61
N TRP A 130 -10.13 9.36 14.21
CA TRP A 130 -9.82 8.02 13.70
C TRP A 130 -10.22 6.94 14.69
N ARG A 131 -9.81 7.07 15.94
CA ARG A 131 -10.13 6.09 16.98
C ARG A 131 -11.64 5.90 17.13
N LYS A 132 -12.44 6.98 17.11
CA LYS A 132 -13.91 6.90 17.21
C LYS A 132 -14.55 6.33 15.96
N ALA A 133 -14.10 6.72 14.78
CA ALA A 133 -14.56 6.20 13.52
C ALA A 133 -14.39 4.68 13.43
N LEU A 134 -13.17 4.22 13.65
CA LEU A 134 -12.80 2.80 13.55
C LEU A 134 -13.48 1.95 14.63
N GLN A 135 -13.58 2.46 15.87
CA GLN A 135 -14.33 1.79 16.94
C GLN A 135 -15.79 1.61 16.55
N SER A 136 -16.46 2.68 16.09
CA SER A 136 -17.87 2.62 15.71
C SER A 136 -18.14 1.63 14.58
N CYS A 137 -17.32 1.68 13.53
CA CYS A 137 -17.43 0.77 12.39
C CYS A 137 -17.18 -0.69 12.81
N GLY A 138 -16.12 -0.94 13.57
CA GLY A 138 -15.80 -2.28 14.06
C GLY A 138 -16.88 -2.87 14.99
N ASP A 139 -17.44 -2.04 15.89
CA ASP A 139 -18.52 -2.47 16.77
C ASP A 139 -19.82 -2.73 16.01
N TRP A 140 -20.08 -1.94 14.95
CA TRP A 140 -21.24 -2.15 14.09
C TRP A 140 -21.14 -3.46 13.32
N ILE A 141 -19.99 -3.77 12.73
CA ILE A 141 -19.73 -5.05 12.05
C ILE A 141 -19.96 -6.23 13.00
N LYS A 142 -19.42 -6.18 14.21
CA LYS A 142 -19.60 -7.23 15.22
C LYS A 142 -21.07 -7.44 15.61
N LYS A 143 -21.88 -6.38 15.60
CA LYS A 143 -23.32 -6.44 15.90
C LYS A 143 -24.18 -6.91 14.73
N ASN A 144 -23.63 -6.89 13.53
CA ASN A 144 -24.32 -7.27 12.28
C ASN A 144 -23.55 -8.37 11.52
N PRO A 145 -23.30 -9.55 12.14
CA PRO A 145 -22.44 -10.57 11.54
C PRO A 145 -23.00 -11.17 10.25
N ASP A 146 -24.32 -11.08 10.05
CA ASP A 146 -25.02 -11.61 8.88
C ASP A 146 -25.18 -10.56 7.75
N TYR A 147 -24.56 -9.39 7.88
CA TYR A 147 -24.64 -8.34 6.89
C TYR A 147 -23.23 -7.92 6.45
N ASP A 148 -22.88 -8.30 5.23
CA ASP A 148 -21.60 -7.95 4.63
C ASP A 148 -21.60 -6.53 4.08
N ILE A 149 -20.60 -5.74 4.48
CA ILE A 149 -20.42 -4.37 4.01
C ILE A 149 -18.92 -4.02 3.89
N GLU A 150 -18.55 -3.41 2.78
CA GLU A 150 -17.24 -2.79 2.59
C GLU A 150 -17.28 -1.32 3.05
N ILE A 151 -16.45 -0.98 4.02
CA ILE A 151 -16.33 0.38 4.58
C ILE A 151 -15.01 0.98 4.09
N ILE A 152 -15.07 2.08 3.32
CA ILE A 152 -13.89 2.74 2.77
C ILE A 152 -13.79 4.15 3.33
N PHE A 153 -12.69 4.46 4.02
CA PHE A 153 -12.37 5.83 4.39
C PHE A 153 -11.59 6.51 3.27
N ALA A 154 -12.15 7.55 2.68
CA ALA A 154 -11.54 8.36 1.62
C ALA A 154 -10.83 9.57 2.23
N VAL A 155 -9.51 9.65 2.05
CA VAL A 155 -8.66 10.75 2.52
C VAL A 155 -7.80 11.27 1.38
N LEU A 156 -7.36 12.54 1.44
CA LEU A 156 -6.54 13.16 0.39
C LEU A 156 -5.11 13.48 0.87
N ASP A 157 -4.87 13.39 2.18
CA ASP A 157 -3.63 13.81 2.84
C ASP A 157 -2.89 12.58 3.37
N ASP A 158 -1.60 12.45 3.07
CA ASP A 158 -0.77 11.30 3.44
C ASP A 158 -0.66 11.14 4.96
N HIS A 159 -0.49 12.24 5.69
CA HIS A 159 -0.41 12.19 7.14
C HIS A 159 -1.72 11.70 7.78
N ILE A 160 -2.88 12.07 7.20
CA ILE A 160 -4.19 11.56 7.68
C ILE A 160 -4.32 10.08 7.36
N LEU A 161 -3.84 9.63 6.19
CA LEU A 161 -3.79 8.22 5.79
C LEU A 161 -2.95 7.39 6.78
N GLU A 162 -1.69 7.78 6.98
CA GLU A 162 -0.75 7.11 7.90
C GLU A 162 -1.30 7.03 9.33
N LEU A 163 -1.87 8.13 9.82
CA LEU A 163 -2.47 8.18 11.15
C LEU A 163 -3.66 7.20 11.27
N GLY A 164 -4.46 7.08 10.22
CA GLY A 164 -5.56 6.14 10.15
C GLY A 164 -5.09 4.69 10.16
N GLN A 165 -4.11 4.35 9.33
CA GLN A 165 -3.52 3.01 9.26
C GLN A 165 -2.92 2.60 10.60
N LYS A 166 -2.12 3.49 11.21
CA LYS A 166 -1.58 3.27 12.57
C LYS A 166 -2.68 3.03 13.60
N THR A 167 -3.77 3.80 13.56
CA THR A 167 -4.88 3.63 14.49
C THR A 167 -5.62 2.30 14.27
N MET A 168 -5.73 1.82 13.01
CA MET A 168 -6.26 0.49 12.71
C MET A 168 -5.41 -0.62 13.33
N GLU A 169 -4.08 -0.53 13.20
CA GLU A 169 -3.14 -1.47 13.81
C GLU A 169 -3.28 -1.49 15.34
N GLU A 170 -3.31 -0.31 15.98
CA GLU A 170 -3.48 -0.17 17.44
C GLU A 170 -4.79 -0.78 17.96
N LEU A 171 -5.85 -0.76 17.16
CA LEU A 171 -7.16 -1.31 17.51
C LEU A 171 -7.30 -2.80 17.12
N GLY A 172 -6.27 -3.39 16.51
CA GLY A 172 -6.31 -4.76 15.98
C GLY A 172 -7.37 -4.94 14.88
N ILE A 173 -7.78 -3.84 14.24
CA ILE A 173 -8.64 -3.88 13.07
C ILE A 173 -7.72 -4.16 11.89
N LYS A 174 -7.79 -5.39 11.38
CA LYS A 174 -7.10 -5.70 10.13
C LYS A 174 -7.74 -4.83 9.06
N ALA A 175 -6.91 -4.02 8.36
CA ALA A 175 -7.32 -3.50 7.05
C ALA A 175 -7.86 -4.70 6.25
N LYS A 176 -8.76 -4.45 5.28
CA LYS A 176 -9.08 -5.49 4.30
C LYS A 176 -7.73 -5.93 3.72
N MET A 177 -7.12 -6.92 4.36
CA MET A 177 -6.12 -7.71 3.67
C MET A 177 -6.92 -8.40 2.57
N ASP A 178 -6.50 -8.21 1.34
CA ASP A 178 -6.97 -9.05 0.28
C ASP A 178 -6.77 -10.47 0.80
N ASP A 179 -7.89 -11.08 1.20
CA ASP A 179 -8.10 -12.46 1.55
C ASP A 179 -6.85 -13.19 2.08
N ASP A 180 -6.72 -13.37 3.39
CA ASP A 180 -5.68 -14.14 4.12
C ASP A 180 -4.20 -13.98 3.67
N GLY A 181 -3.87 -12.94 2.92
CA GLY A 181 -2.52 -12.67 2.39
C GLY A 181 -2.17 -13.51 1.17
N LYS A 182 -3.12 -14.29 0.63
CA LYS A 182 -2.88 -15.16 -0.52
C LYS A 182 -2.75 -14.39 -1.84
N PHE A 183 -3.53 -13.31 -2.04
CA PHE A 183 -3.52 -12.52 -3.26
C PHE A 183 -3.17 -11.05 -3.02
N VAL A 184 -2.34 -10.49 -3.89
CA VAL A 184 -1.99 -9.07 -3.95
C VAL A 184 -2.43 -8.57 -5.33
N PHE A 185 -3.67 -8.11 -5.40
CA PHE A 185 -4.20 -7.54 -6.63
C PHE A 185 -3.69 -6.12 -6.83
N PHE A 186 -3.35 -5.80 -8.08
CA PHE A 186 -2.94 -4.47 -8.52
C PHE A 186 -3.41 -4.23 -9.96
N TRP A 187 -3.52 -2.96 -10.36
CA TRP A 187 -3.87 -2.62 -11.73
C TRP A 187 -3.39 -1.22 -12.11
N LYS A 188 -4.31 -0.30 -12.48
CA LYS A 188 -4.02 1.06 -12.96
C LYS A 188 -3.51 1.95 -11.83
N LEU A 189 -3.00 3.13 -12.21
CA LEU A 189 -2.79 4.25 -11.31
C LEU A 189 -4.10 4.62 -10.61
N CYS A 190 -4.01 5.05 -9.35
CA CYS A 190 -5.11 5.33 -8.43
C CYS A 190 -5.88 4.10 -7.90
N HIS A 191 -5.34 2.89 -8.09
CA HIS A 191 -5.82 1.68 -7.43
C HIS A 191 -4.86 1.24 -6.32
N LYS A 192 -5.34 0.37 -5.43
CA LYS A 192 -4.50 -0.26 -4.41
C LYS A 192 -3.34 -1.01 -5.09
N ASN A 193 -2.15 -0.89 -4.50
CA ASN A 193 -0.93 -1.54 -5.00
C ASN A 193 -0.53 -1.10 -6.42
N GLU A 194 -0.86 0.13 -6.81
CA GLU A 194 -0.56 0.69 -8.14
C GLU A 194 0.94 0.67 -8.47
N GLU A 195 1.79 0.70 -7.44
CA GLU A 195 3.25 0.65 -7.56
C GLU A 195 3.76 -0.63 -8.24
N PHE A 196 2.96 -1.69 -8.26
CA PHE A 196 3.31 -2.94 -8.96
C PHE A 196 3.00 -2.90 -10.45
N SER A 197 2.21 -1.93 -10.91
CA SER A 197 1.92 -1.75 -12.34
C SER A 197 3.16 -1.34 -13.13
N ASN A 198 3.25 -1.77 -14.40
CA ASN A 198 4.22 -1.27 -15.36
C ASN A 198 4.02 0.22 -15.70
N TRP A 199 2.84 0.76 -15.40
CA TRP A 199 2.47 2.17 -15.64
C TRP A 199 2.90 3.10 -14.51
N TYR A 200 3.23 2.54 -13.34
CA TYR A 200 3.61 3.35 -12.18
C TYR A 200 4.87 4.17 -12.46
N PRO A 201 4.82 5.50 -12.25
CA PRO A 201 5.96 6.38 -12.44
C PRO A 201 7.12 5.97 -11.54
N SER A 202 8.18 5.47 -12.14
CA SER A 202 9.36 4.98 -11.43
C SER A 202 10.56 5.04 -12.35
N GLU A 203 11.36 6.09 -12.19
CA GLU A 203 12.55 6.28 -13.02
C GLU A 203 13.62 5.22 -12.76
N PHE A 204 14.21 4.72 -13.83
CA PHE A 204 15.36 3.81 -13.79
C PHE A 204 16.22 3.94 -15.04
N VAL A 205 17.44 3.45 -14.97
CA VAL A 205 18.42 3.50 -16.06
C VAL A 205 18.84 2.10 -16.47
N ILE A 206 18.82 1.79 -17.76
CA ILE A 206 19.37 0.57 -18.35
C ILE A 206 20.31 0.97 -19.49
N GLU A 207 21.55 0.48 -19.47
CA GLU A 207 22.57 0.76 -20.51
C GLU A 207 22.79 2.28 -20.73
N GLY A 208 22.68 3.08 -19.66
CA GLY A 208 22.82 4.54 -19.73
C GLY A 208 21.59 5.30 -20.25
N ILE A 209 20.52 4.60 -20.61
CA ILE A 209 19.27 5.19 -21.08
C ILE A 209 18.27 5.24 -19.91
N ARG A 210 17.70 6.43 -19.68
CA ARG A 210 16.69 6.69 -18.64
C ARG A 210 15.30 6.41 -19.17
N TYR A 211 14.50 5.75 -18.37
CA TYR A 211 13.08 5.46 -18.60
C TYR A 211 12.26 5.96 -17.43
N ASN A 212 11.02 6.43 -17.69
CA ASN A 212 10.13 6.98 -16.65
C ASN A 212 9.21 5.91 -16.01
N CYS A 213 8.98 4.80 -16.72
CA CYS A 213 8.20 3.65 -16.25
C CYS A 213 8.52 2.40 -17.09
N VAL A 214 8.07 1.24 -16.63
CA VAL A 214 8.34 -0.03 -17.34
C VAL A 214 7.56 -0.11 -18.66
N GLU A 215 6.40 0.50 -18.79
CA GLU A 215 5.65 0.55 -20.05
C GLU A 215 6.45 1.28 -21.13
N GLN A 216 7.04 2.45 -20.83
CA GLN A 216 7.90 3.16 -21.77
C GLN A 216 9.07 2.28 -22.22
N TYR A 217 9.76 1.64 -21.27
CA TYR A 217 10.87 0.74 -21.56
C TYR A 217 10.44 -0.42 -22.46
N MET A 218 9.33 -1.09 -22.14
CA MET A 218 8.82 -2.23 -22.90
C MET A 218 8.50 -1.83 -24.35
N MET A 219 7.83 -0.70 -24.55
CA MET A 219 7.46 -0.22 -25.88
C MET A 219 8.69 0.28 -26.66
N ALA A 220 9.65 0.93 -26.00
CA ALA A 220 10.91 1.33 -26.62
C ALA A 220 11.73 0.12 -27.09
N LYS A 221 11.86 -0.91 -26.27
CA LYS A 221 12.54 -2.17 -26.63
C LYS A 221 11.82 -2.90 -27.77
N LYS A 222 10.48 -2.83 -27.79
CA LYS A 222 9.69 -3.36 -28.91
C LYS A 222 10.01 -2.64 -30.22
N ALA A 223 10.05 -1.32 -30.23
CA ALA A 223 10.40 -0.54 -31.42
C ALA A 223 11.82 -0.85 -31.93
N ILE A 224 12.79 -0.96 -31.03
CA ILE A 224 14.16 -1.36 -31.36
C ILE A 224 14.20 -2.78 -31.95
N LEU A 225 13.50 -3.75 -31.36
CA LEU A 225 13.45 -5.14 -31.79
C LEU A 225 13.00 -5.28 -33.27
N PHE A 226 12.06 -4.42 -33.68
CA PHE A 226 11.53 -4.43 -35.05
C PHE A 226 12.14 -3.35 -35.95
N GLY A 227 13.18 -2.65 -35.49
CA GLY A 227 13.93 -1.68 -36.31
C GLY A 227 13.20 -0.35 -36.55
N ASP A 228 12.16 -0.04 -35.80
CA ASP A 228 11.36 1.20 -35.94
C ASP A 228 11.94 2.31 -35.04
N LEU A 229 13.01 2.94 -35.56
CA LEU A 229 13.69 4.00 -34.80
C LEU A 229 12.85 5.28 -34.66
N ASP A 230 11.98 5.58 -35.63
CA ASP A 230 11.08 6.74 -35.55
C ASP A 230 10.04 6.55 -34.42
N MET A 231 9.50 5.33 -34.32
CA MET A 231 8.57 5.01 -33.22
C MET A 231 9.28 4.98 -31.88
N TYR A 232 10.52 4.45 -31.82
CA TYR A 232 11.36 4.52 -30.62
C TYR A 232 11.52 5.95 -30.13
N GLN A 233 11.85 6.91 -31.02
CA GLN A 233 12.00 8.32 -30.63
C GLN A 233 10.71 8.91 -30.08
N LYS A 234 9.55 8.62 -30.68
CA LYS A 234 8.25 9.09 -30.18
C LYS A 234 7.94 8.54 -28.81
N ILE A 235 8.17 7.26 -28.57
CA ILE A 235 7.96 6.62 -27.27
C ILE A 235 8.86 7.24 -26.20
N MET A 236 10.12 7.49 -26.51
CA MET A 236 11.08 8.08 -25.57
C MET A 236 10.79 9.56 -25.24
N HIS A 237 9.99 10.26 -26.05
CA HIS A 237 9.56 11.64 -25.78
C HIS A 237 8.23 11.72 -25.01
N SER A 238 7.54 10.62 -24.80
CA SER A 238 6.27 10.59 -24.08
C SER A 238 6.49 10.28 -22.60
N ASP A 239 5.88 11.08 -21.74
CA ASP A 239 5.83 10.83 -20.28
C ASP A 239 4.55 10.08 -19.85
N ASP A 240 3.62 9.82 -20.79
CA ASP A 240 2.37 9.11 -20.51
C ASP A 240 2.49 7.62 -20.90
N PRO A 241 2.38 6.69 -19.94
CA PRO A 241 2.42 5.26 -20.22
C PRO A 241 1.30 4.79 -21.15
N GLY A 242 0.14 5.45 -21.11
CA GLY A 242 -0.97 5.15 -22.04
C GLY A 242 -0.62 5.51 -23.48
N GLU A 243 -0.03 6.68 -23.70
CA GLU A 243 0.50 7.09 -25.00
C GLU A 243 1.61 6.15 -25.48
N CYS A 244 2.55 5.78 -24.60
CA CYS A 244 3.59 4.80 -24.93
C CYS A 244 3.00 3.49 -25.44
N LYS A 245 1.95 2.98 -24.78
CA LYS A 245 1.23 1.77 -25.17
C LYS A 245 0.58 1.91 -26.56
N GLU A 246 -0.09 3.02 -26.83
CA GLU A 246 -0.71 3.27 -28.14
C GLU A 246 0.32 3.41 -29.28
N LEU A 247 1.45 4.08 -29.03
CA LEU A 247 2.57 4.15 -29.95
C LEU A 247 3.17 2.75 -30.19
N GLY A 248 3.32 1.96 -29.13
CA GLY A 248 3.82 0.59 -29.22
C GLY A 248 2.95 -0.36 -30.07
N LYS A 249 1.64 -0.07 -30.21
CA LYS A 249 0.75 -0.80 -31.14
C LYS A 249 1.03 -0.48 -32.61
N GLN A 250 1.62 0.68 -32.88
CA GLN A 250 1.89 1.19 -34.23
C GLN A 250 3.30 0.85 -34.73
N VAL A 251 4.11 0.14 -33.95
CA VAL A 251 5.45 -0.29 -34.33
C VAL A 251 5.40 -1.07 -35.66
N SER A 252 6.14 -0.61 -36.66
CA SER A 252 6.24 -1.22 -37.98
C SER A 252 6.99 -2.57 -37.95
N ASN A 253 6.80 -3.39 -38.96
CA ASN A 253 7.44 -4.70 -39.10
C ASN A 253 7.20 -5.67 -37.94
N PHE A 254 6.12 -5.46 -37.17
CA PHE A 254 5.79 -6.26 -36.00
C PHE A 254 5.53 -7.72 -36.41
N ASP A 255 6.25 -8.64 -35.75
CA ASP A 255 6.00 -10.08 -35.80
C ASP A 255 5.65 -10.60 -34.39
N SER A 256 4.44 -11.15 -34.26
CA SER A 256 3.93 -11.61 -32.96
C SER A 256 4.76 -12.75 -32.36
N LYS A 257 5.27 -13.66 -33.19
CA LYS A 257 6.08 -14.80 -32.72
C LYS A 257 7.43 -14.34 -32.17
N THR A 258 8.09 -13.42 -32.84
CA THR A 258 9.34 -12.80 -32.35
C THR A 258 9.09 -12.05 -31.03
N TRP A 259 8.01 -11.27 -30.95
CA TRP A 259 7.63 -10.56 -29.75
C TRP A 259 7.32 -11.51 -28.57
N ASP A 260 6.54 -12.55 -28.82
CA ASP A 260 6.17 -13.52 -27.80
C ASP A 260 7.37 -14.25 -27.20
N ASN A 261 8.42 -14.45 -27.99
CA ASN A 261 9.66 -15.05 -27.50
C ASN A 261 10.52 -14.12 -26.63
N CYS A 262 10.39 -12.78 -26.77
CA CYS A 262 11.26 -11.80 -26.11
C CYS A 262 10.54 -10.98 -25.02
N LYS A 263 9.23 -10.84 -25.09
CA LYS A 263 8.46 -9.93 -24.25
C LYS A 263 8.63 -10.17 -22.74
N TYR A 264 8.70 -11.45 -22.33
CA TYR A 264 8.86 -11.79 -20.90
C TYR A 264 10.19 -11.28 -20.37
N GLU A 265 11.29 -11.57 -21.06
CA GLU A 265 12.64 -11.13 -20.68
C GLU A 265 12.78 -9.61 -20.68
N ILE A 266 12.20 -8.94 -21.68
CA ILE A 266 12.19 -7.47 -21.73
C ILE A 266 11.50 -6.91 -20.50
N VAL A 267 10.30 -7.35 -20.17
CA VAL A 267 9.55 -6.81 -19.02
C VAL A 267 10.18 -7.21 -17.69
N PHE A 268 10.77 -8.41 -17.62
CA PHE A 268 11.53 -8.85 -16.45
C PHE A 268 12.72 -7.92 -16.19
N ASN A 269 13.53 -7.62 -17.22
CA ASN A 269 14.68 -6.73 -17.10
C ASN A 269 14.28 -5.30 -16.70
N GLY A 270 13.18 -4.77 -17.26
CA GLY A 270 12.63 -3.46 -16.88
C GLY A 270 12.20 -3.41 -15.42
N ASN A 271 11.49 -4.43 -14.96
CA ASN A 271 11.08 -4.52 -13.55
C ASN A 271 12.27 -4.76 -12.60
N CYS A 272 13.25 -5.60 -13.00
CA CYS A 272 14.49 -5.72 -12.22
C CYS A 272 15.14 -4.36 -12.00
N ALA A 273 15.29 -3.55 -13.04
CA ALA A 273 15.89 -2.22 -12.93
C ALA A 273 15.02 -1.29 -12.06
N LYS A 274 13.69 -1.29 -12.28
CA LYS A 274 12.73 -0.54 -11.46
C LYS A 274 12.94 -0.82 -9.97
N TYR A 275 12.89 -2.06 -9.56
CA TYR A 275 12.93 -2.42 -8.13
C TYR A 275 14.33 -2.28 -7.52
N HIS A 276 15.40 -2.64 -8.22
CA HIS A 276 16.76 -2.50 -7.68
C HIS A 276 17.22 -1.05 -7.57
N GLN A 277 16.69 -0.15 -8.40
CA GLN A 277 17.05 1.27 -8.35
C GLN A 277 16.07 2.11 -7.50
N ASN A 278 14.92 1.55 -7.10
CA ASN A 278 13.93 2.21 -6.25
C ASN A 278 13.68 1.38 -4.99
N LYS A 279 14.49 1.62 -3.97
CA LYS A 279 14.50 0.85 -2.70
C LYS A 279 13.13 0.78 -2.01
N GLU A 280 12.39 1.87 -2.00
CA GLU A 280 11.06 1.92 -1.40
C GLU A 280 10.10 0.94 -2.10
N LEU A 281 10.15 0.89 -3.44
CA LEU A 281 9.35 -0.05 -4.21
C LEU A 281 9.78 -1.51 -3.96
N LEU A 282 11.09 -1.75 -3.84
CA LEU A 282 11.62 -3.06 -3.50
C LEU A 282 11.13 -3.51 -2.11
N THR A 283 11.19 -2.62 -1.13
CA THR A 283 10.69 -2.90 0.23
C THR A 283 9.21 -3.29 0.20
N ARG A 284 8.39 -2.56 -0.55
CA ARG A 284 6.96 -2.87 -0.72
C ARG A 284 6.75 -4.23 -1.41
N LEU A 285 7.55 -4.54 -2.44
CA LEU A 285 7.48 -5.84 -3.12
C LEU A 285 7.82 -7.01 -2.18
N VAL A 286 8.88 -6.86 -1.38
CA VAL A 286 9.28 -7.88 -0.39
C VAL A 286 8.24 -8.04 0.72
N ALA A 287 7.62 -6.93 1.15
CA ALA A 287 6.56 -6.94 2.17
C ALA A 287 5.29 -7.70 1.75
N THR A 288 5.10 -7.99 0.45
CA THR A 288 4.00 -8.87 -0.01
C THR A 288 4.16 -10.34 0.42
N GLY A 289 5.26 -10.70 1.09
CA GLY A 289 5.48 -12.03 1.67
C GLY A 289 5.47 -13.15 0.63
N ASP A 290 4.54 -14.07 0.75
CA ASP A 290 4.33 -15.17 -0.20
C ASP A 290 3.04 -15.02 -1.02
N GLY A 291 2.40 -13.86 -0.92
CA GLY A 291 1.18 -13.53 -1.64
C GLY A 291 1.33 -13.67 -3.16
N ILE A 292 0.29 -14.12 -3.81
CA ILE A 292 0.21 -14.20 -5.27
C ILE A 292 -0.05 -12.82 -5.82
N LEU A 293 0.94 -12.25 -6.50
CA LEU A 293 0.82 -10.97 -7.20
C LEU A 293 0.01 -11.16 -8.48
N ALA A 294 -1.08 -10.40 -8.65
CA ALA A 294 -1.98 -10.56 -9.78
C ALA A 294 -2.43 -9.20 -10.35
N GLU A 295 -2.11 -8.96 -11.62
CA GLU A 295 -2.62 -7.78 -12.32
C GLU A 295 -4.10 -7.98 -12.67
N ALA A 296 -4.99 -7.35 -11.89
CA ALA A 296 -6.45 -7.50 -12.02
C ALA A 296 -7.01 -6.60 -13.13
N SER A 297 -6.51 -6.78 -14.34
CA SER A 297 -6.98 -6.07 -15.53
C SER A 297 -7.99 -6.90 -16.30
N PRO A 298 -9.27 -6.46 -16.43
CA PRO A 298 -10.26 -7.18 -17.23
C PRO A 298 -9.97 -7.12 -18.75
N TYR A 299 -9.06 -6.23 -19.17
CA TYR A 299 -8.75 -6.01 -20.59
C TYR A 299 -7.42 -6.63 -21.02
N ASP A 300 -6.53 -7.00 -20.08
CA ASP A 300 -5.22 -7.56 -20.39
C ASP A 300 -5.15 -9.04 -20.03
N LYS A 301 -5.13 -9.88 -21.05
CA LYS A 301 -5.04 -11.34 -20.90
C LYS A 301 -3.60 -11.86 -21.00
N VAL A 302 -2.63 -10.99 -21.22
CA VAL A 302 -1.22 -11.36 -21.30
C VAL A 302 -0.51 -11.03 -20.00
N TRP A 303 -0.52 -9.76 -19.63
CA TRP A 303 0.16 -9.30 -18.42
C TRP A 303 -0.71 -9.50 -17.19
N GLY A 304 -2.04 -9.34 -17.29
CA GLY A 304 -3.00 -9.50 -16.24
C GLY A 304 -3.75 -10.84 -16.24
N ILE A 305 -4.68 -10.96 -15.28
CA ILE A 305 -5.53 -12.15 -15.11
C ILE A 305 -6.77 -12.16 -16.02
N GLY A 306 -7.03 -11.07 -16.76
CA GLY A 306 -8.15 -10.95 -17.68
C GLY A 306 -9.50 -10.80 -17.00
N MET A 307 -9.54 -10.38 -15.72
CA MET A 307 -10.72 -10.09 -14.93
C MET A 307 -10.40 -9.03 -13.87
N ASP A 308 -11.43 -8.40 -13.33
CA ASP A 308 -11.34 -7.42 -12.25
C ASP A 308 -11.16 -8.11 -10.89
N ASP A 309 -10.55 -7.46 -9.91
CA ASP A 309 -10.33 -8.00 -8.57
C ASP A 309 -11.64 -8.26 -7.80
N SER A 310 -12.73 -7.59 -8.19
CA SER A 310 -14.07 -7.81 -7.64
C SER A 310 -14.77 -9.04 -8.22
N ASP A 311 -14.23 -9.66 -9.29
CA ASP A 311 -14.78 -10.90 -9.84
C ASP A 311 -14.64 -12.05 -8.82
N PRO A 312 -15.71 -12.78 -8.49
CA PRO A 312 -15.62 -13.93 -7.56
C PRO A 312 -14.57 -14.98 -7.94
N ASN A 313 -14.21 -15.05 -9.22
CA ASN A 313 -13.21 -15.99 -9.74
C ASN A 313 -11.78 -15.43 -9.71
N ALA A 314 -11.58 -14.15 -9.37
CA ALA A 314 -10.26 -13.54 -9.33
C ALA A 314 -9.32 -14.25 -8.33
N GLN A 315 -9.88 -14.84 -7.26
CA GLN A 315 -9.15 -15.60 -6.25
C GLN A 315 -8.94 -17.08 -6.61
N ILE A 316 -9.33 -17.49 -7.83
CA ILE A 316 -9.19 -18.86 -8.32
C ILE A 316 -8.30 -18.86 -9.56
N PRO A 317 -6.95 -19.04 -9.43
CA PRO A 317 -6.00 -18.94 -10.53
C PRO A 317 -6.34 -19.79 -11.75
N GLU A 318 -6.97 -20.95 -11.53
CA GLU A 318 -7.39 -21.88 -12.58
C GLU A 318 -8.54 -21.31 -13.45
N GLN A 319 -9.23 -20.28 -12.97
CA GLN A 319 -10.34 -19.61 -13.68
C GLN A 319 -9.92 -18.30 -14.34
N TRP A 320 -8.67 -17.89 -14.19
CA TRP A 320 -8.17 -16.67 -14.82
C TRP A 320 -8.27 -16.75 -16.35
N ALA A 321 -8.85 -15.72 -16.94
CA ALA A 321 -8.93 -15.59 -18.39
C ALA A 321 -7.61 -15.15 -19.04
N GLY A 322 -6.63 -14.70 -18.23
CA GLY A 322 -5.32 -14.19 -18.62
C GLY A 322 -4.16 -14.95 -17.99
N GLN A 323 -2.94 -14.68 -18.50
CA GLN A 323 -1.71 -15.42 -18.14
C GLN A 323 -1.02 -14.90 -16.89
N ASN A 324 -1.34 -13.69 -16.45
CA ASN A 324 -0.71 -13.00 -15.33
C ASN A 324 0.84 -12.97 -15.41
N LEU A 325 1.39 -12.67 -16.59
CA LEU A 325 2.85 -12.67 -16.77
C LEU A 325 3.53 -11.61 -15.90
N LEU A 326 2.89 -10.44 -15.66
CA LEU A 326 3.47 -9.42 -14.80
C LEU A 326 3.53 -9.89 -13.34
N GLY A 327 2.45 -10.46 -12.82
CA GLY A 327 2.45 -11.00 -11.46
C GLY A 327 3.54 -12.08 -11.26
N LYS A 328 3.74 -12.96 -12.25
CA LYS A 328 4.80 -13.99 -12.23
C LYS A 328 6.20 -13.36 -12.20
N ILE A 329 6.45 -12.33 -13.02
CA ILE A 329 7.71 -11.58 -13.03
C ILE A 329 8.00 -10.97 -11.65
N LEU A 330 7.01 -10.33 -11.04
CA LEU A 330 7.17 -9.71 -9.73
C LEU A 330 7.46 -10.75 -8.63
N VAL A 331 6.79 -11.89 -8.67
CA VAL A 331 7.08 -13.01 -7.75
C VAL A 331 8.52 -13.52 -7.94
N GLU A 332 8.98 -13.67 -9.19
CA GLU A 332 10.35 -14.11 -9.48
C GLU A 332 11.40 -13.12 -8.96
N ILE A 333 11.19 -11.80 -9.15
CA ILE A 333 12.07 -10.75 -8.64
C ILE A 333 12.11 -10.80 -7.10
N ARG A 334 10.95 -10.90 -6.46
CA ARG A 334 10.83 -11.00 -5.00
C ARG A 334 11.56 -12.23 -4.45
N GLN A 335 11.36 -13.39 -5.05
CA GLN A 335 12.01 -14.63 -4.62
C GLN A 335 13.53 -14.58 -4.81
N LYS A 336 13.99 -14.03 -5.93
CA LYS A 336 15.41 -13.83 -6.17
C LYS A 336 16.03 -12.91 -5.12
N HIS A 337 15.35 -11.81 -4.80
CA HIS A 337 15.81 -10.89 -3.77
C HIS A 337 15.82 -11.52 -2.37
N LYS A 338 14.79 -12.29 -2.00
CA LYS A 338 14.77 -13.07 -0.76
C LYS A 338 15.96 -14.04 -0.68
N ALA A 339 16.26 -14.76 -1.77
CA ALA A 339 17.39 -15.66 -1.84
C ALA A 339 18.75 -14.93 -1.72
N ASP A 340 18.86 -13.69 -2.20
CA ASP A 340 20.06 -12.89 -2.04
C ASP A 340 20.23 -12.44 -0.57
N ILE A 341 19.14 -12.08 0.11
CA ILE A 341 19.14 -11.77 1.55
C ILE A 341 19.48 -13.03 2.38
N TYR A 342 18.91 -14.18 2.03
CA TYR A 342 19.24 -15.45 2.70
C TYR A 342 20.74 -15.74 2.61
N ARG A 343 21.31 -15.67 1.41
CA ARG A 343 22.75 -15.89 1.20
C ARG A 343 23.63 -14.87 1.96
N PHE A 344 23.18 -13.62 2.02
CA PHE A 344 23.85 -12.61 2.84
C PHE A 344 23.83 -13.00 4.33
N ALA A 345 22.66 -13.36 4.85
CA ALA A 345 22.51 -13.74 6.25
C ALA A 345 23.38 -14.97 6.59
N GLU A 346 23.35 -16.02 5.78
CA GLU A 346 24.16 -17.23 5.92
C GLU A 346 25.67 -16.92 5.88
N GLN A 347 26.11 -16.11 4.91
CA GLN A 347 27.51 -15.76 4.78
C GLN A 347 28.04 -15.04 6.02
N TYR A 348 27.31 -14.04 6.53
CA TYR A 348 27.77 -13.26 7.66
C TYR A 348 27.48 -13.94 9.00
N LEU A 349 26.52 -14.85 9.07
CA LEU A 349 26.29 -15.71 10.22
C LEU A 349 27.54 -16.55 10.51
N LEU A 350 28.17 -17.14 9.49
CA LEU A 350 29.40 -17.90 9.61
C LEU A 350 30.55 -17.05 10.19
N LEU A 351 30.67 -15.78 9.74
CA LEU A 351 31.70 -14.86 10.24
C LEU A 351 31.53 -14.52 11.73
N TYR A 352 30.29 -14.45 12.22
CA TYR A 352 29.99 -14.10 13.62
C TYR A 352 29.86 -15.30 14.56
N CYS A 353 29.58 -16.49 13.99
CA CYS A 353 29.39 -17.72 14.77
C CYS A 353 30.67 -18.58 14.91
N ASP A 354 31.69 -18.35 14.11
CA ASP A 354 32.90 -19.18 14.14
C ASP A 354 33.74 -18.89 15.41
N PRO A 355 33.86 -19.84 16.35
CA PRO A 355 34.64 -19.67 17.57
C PRO A 355 36.16 -19.70 17.34
N ASP A 356 36.64 -20.20 16.18
CA ASP A 356 38.07 -20.44 15.94
C ASP A 356 38.77 -19.24 15.29
N THR A 357 38.02 -18.33 14.63
CA THR A 357 38.64 -17.20 13.93
C THR A 357 39.03 -16.04 14.84
N GLY A 358 38.49 -15.92 16.05
CA GLY A 358 38.89 -14.94 17.11
C GLY A 358 38.94 -13.47 16.69
N GLU A 359 39.22 -13.19 15.43
CA GLU A 359 39.27 -11.87 14.80
C GLU A 359 38.32 -11.82 13.61
N ILE A 360 37.24 -11.05 13.73
CA ILE A 360 36.37 -10.73 12.63
C ILE A 360 36.89 -9.43 11.99
N ASP A 361 37.67 -9.54 10.95
CA ASP A 361 38.09 -8.41 10.13
C ASP A 361 36.90 -7.99 9.20
N VAL A 362 35.99 -7.19 9.73
CA VAL A 362 34.86 -6.65 8.98
C VAL A 362 35.24 -5.34 8.29
N ASP A 363 36.34 -4.71 8.64
CA ASP A 363 36.84 -3.49 8.02
C ASP A 363 37.33 -3.73 6.58
N GLY A 364 37.74 -4.96 6.25
CA GLY A 364 38.12 -5.37 4.91
C GLY A 364 37.02 -6.03 4.09
N THR A 365 35.79 -6.14 4.59
CA THR A 365 34.69 -6.84 3.91
C THR A 365 33.87 -5.93 3.00
N ASP A 366 33.19 -6.54 2.05
CA ASP A 366 32.18 -5.90 1.19
C ASP A 366 30.80 -5.75 1.88
N PHE A 367 30.74 -5.85 3.22
CA PHE A 367 29.51 -5.80 4.01
C PHE A 367 28.64 -4.57 3.72
N PRO A 368 29.16 -3.31 3.75
CA PRO A 368 28.36 -2.14 3.43
C PRO A 368 27.82 -2.17 2.00
N GLN A 369 28.66 -2.58 1.05
CA GLN A 369 28.27 -2.68 -0.37
C GLN A 369 27.14 -3.69 -0.56
N LYS A 370 27.20 -4.83 0.10
CA LYS A 370 26.15 -5.85 0.05
C LYS A 370 24.88 -5.39 0.74
N CYS A 371 24.96 -4.74 1.90
CA CYS A 371 23.79 -4.13 2.54
C CYS A 371 23.09 -3.13 1.60
N HIS A 372 23.87 -2.25 0.96
CA HIS A 372 23.31 -1.31 -0.02
C HIS A 372 22.71 -2.01 -1.23
N ALA A 373 23.34 -3.06 -1.75
CA ALA A 373 22.81 -3.84 -2.88
C ALA A 373 21.48 -4.54 -2.53
N LEU A 374 21.30 -4.95 -1.28
CA LEU A 374 20.07 -5.53 -0.75
C LEU A 374 19.01 -4.48 -0.36
N GLY A 375 19.31 -3.19 -0.52
CA GLY A 375 18.36 -2.12 -0.19
C GLY A 375 18.28 -1.78 1.30
N PHE A 376 19.12 -2.35 2.15
CA PHE A 376 19.15 -2.02 3.58
C PHE A 376 19.60 -0.58 3.80
N GLU A 377 18.90 0.11 4.68
CA GLU A 377 19.15 1.51 4.97
C GLU A 377 19.94 1.70 6.28
N MET A 378 20.84 2.65 6.23
CA MET A 378 21.61 3.03 7.41
C MET A 378 20.96 4.24 8.09
N ASP A 379 19.90 3.98 8.85
CA ASP A 379 19.12 5.01 9.56
C ASP A 379 19.50 5.18 11.04
N CYS A 380 20.68 4.66 11.45
CA CYS A 380 21.13 4.56 12.84
C CYS A 380 20.18 3.74 13.74
N GLY A 381 19.47 2.78 13.18
CA GLY A 381 18.51 1.93 13.90
C GLY A 381 17.20 2.62 14.27
N LYS A 382 16.96 3.86 13.81
CA LYS A 382 15.78 4.66 14.22
C LYS A 382 14.46 3.96 13.94
N SER A 383 14.31 3.38 12.76
CA SER A 383 13.07 2.69 12.36
C SER A 383 12.84 1.44 13.22
N PHE A 384 13.89 0.67 13.49
CA PHE A 384 13.82 -0.50 14.36
C PHE A 384 13.51 -0.10 15.81
N ILE A 385 14.22 0.91 16.35
CA ILE A 385 14.02 1.43 17.70
C ILE A 385 12.60 1.96 17.88
N HIS A 386 12.05 2.63 16.86
CA HIS A 386 10.68 3.14 16.91
C HIS A 386 9.65 2.01 16.97
N LYS A 387 9.88 0.91 16.25
CA LYS A 387 8.94 -0.22 16.20
C LYS A 387 9.05 -1.16 17.39
N TYR A 388 10.26 -1.37 17.93
CA TYR A 388 10.49 -2.32 19.00
C TYR A 388 11.01 -1.65 20.28
N SER A 389 12.28 -1.29 20.39
CA SER A 389 12.84 -0.46 21.47
C SER A 389 14.35 -0.17 21.26
N GLN A 390 14.88 0.82 22.00
CA GLN A 390 16.32 1.09 22.06
C GLN A 390 17.05 -0.08 22.73
N GLU A 391 16.47 -0.70 23.74
CA GLU A 391 17.04 -1.83 24.46
C GLU A 391 17.20 -3.04 23.54
N ALA A 392 16.18 -3.37 22.73
CA ALA A 392 16.25 -4.46 21.74
C ALA A 392 17.31 -4.20 20.65
N PHE A 393 17.54 -2.94 20.28
CA PHE A 393 18.61 -2.57 19.36
C PHE A 393 20.03 -2.68 20.00
N SER A 394 20.13 -2.51 21.30
CA SER A 394 21.42 -2.42 22.01
C SER A 394 21.82 -3.69 22.75
N ASP A 395 20.88 -4.53 23.16
CA ASP A 395 21.11 -5.70 24.02
C ASP A 395 20.55 -6.99 23.41
N PRO A 396 21.37 -8.06 23.25
CA PRO A 396 20.89 -9.32 22.67
C PRO A 396 19.79 -9.99 23.50
N SER A 397 19.81 -9.85 24.83
CA SER A 397 18.75 -10.46 25.69
C SER A 397 17.40 -9.78 25.54
N GLU A 398 17.37 -8.50 25.22
CA GLU A 398 16.14 -7.77 24.90
C GLU A 398 15.71 -8.00 23.44
N LEU A 399 16.69 -8.15 22.51
CA LEU A 399 16.38 -8.56 21.14
C LEU A 399 15.74 -9.95 21.11
N GLU A 400 16.25 -10.91 21.88
CA GLU A 400 15.70 -12.27 21.96
C GLU A 400 14.21 -12.27 22.32
N LYS A 401 13.77 -11.36 23.20
CA LYS A 401 12.35 -11.26 23.62
C LYS A 401 11.43 -10.81 22.49
N VAL A 402 11.92 -10.08 21.51
CA VAL A 402 11.12 -9.52 20.43
C VAL A 402 11.40 -10.15 19.07
N ILE A 403 12.52 -10.88 18.91
CA ILE A 403 13.03 -11.33 17.61
C ILE A 403 12.05 -12.21 16.86
N ASP A 404 11.27 -13.05 17.55
CA ASP A 404 10.27 -13.90 16.91
C ASP A 404 9.07 -13.10 16.37
N ASN A 405 8.83 -11.90 16.89
CA ASN A 405 7.81 -10.99 16.41
C ASN A 405 8.31 -10.07 15.28
N VAL A 406 9.60 -10.10 14.97
CA VAL A 406 10.16 -9.33 13.84
C VAL A 406 9.83 -10.08 12.56
N THR A 407 8.93 -9.54 11.76
CA THR A 407 8.46 -10.11 10.49
C THR A 407 8.91 -9.31 9.27
N ASP A 408 9.42 -8.10 9.48
CA ASP A 408 9.84 -7.19 8.41
C ASP A 408 11.33 -7.40 8.10
N THR A 409 11.58 -8.08 6.99
CA THR A 409 12.92 -8.44 6.50
C THR A 409 13.78 -7.21 6.23
N MET A 410 13.21 -6.17 5.61
CA MET A 410 13.96 -4.96 5.25
C MET A 410 14.29 -4.12 6.47
N LEU A 411 13.37 -4.02 7.42
CA LEU A 411 13.59 -3.36 8.70
C LEU A 411 14.70 -4.06 9.50
N LEU A 412 14.68 -5.38 9.57
CA LEU A 412 15.69 -6.14 10.29
C LEU A 412 17.07 -6.04 9.62
N GLY A 413 17.13 -6.13 8.29
CA GLY A 413 18.36 -5.93 7.51
C GLY A 413 18.96 -4.53 7.71
N SER A 414 18.12 -3.51 7.73
CA SER A 414 18.53 -2.12 8.01
C SER A 414 19.03 -1.95 9.45
N ALA A 415 18.43 -2.65 10.42
CA ALA A 415 18.93 -2.69 11.80
C ALA A 415 20.32 -3.34 11.89
N VAL A 416 20.53 -4.46 11.19
CA VAL A 416 21.84 -5.14 11.08
C VAL A 416 22.90 -4.19 10.49
N PHE A 417 22.56 -3.48 9.42
CA PHE A 417 23.46 -2.52 8.79
C PHE A 417 23.79 -1.32 9.71
N SER A 418 22.77 -0.77 10.37
CA SER A 418 22.95 0.33 11.32
C SER A 418 23.78 -0.10 12.53
N LYS A 419 23.57 -1.32 13.05
CA LYS A 419 24.34 -1.88 14.16
C LYS A 419 25.79 -2.12 13.80
N TRP A 420 26.06 -2.62 12.60
CA TRP A 420 27.43 -2.77 12.09
C TRP A 420 28.17 -1.43 12.12
N ARG A 421 27.56 -0.34 11.61
CA ARG A 421 28.17 0.99 11.62
C ARG A 421 28.37 1.55 13.02
N GLU A 422 27.42 1.36 13.93
CA GLU A 422 27.54 1.77 15.32
C GLU A 422 28.80 1.17 15.95
N ILE A 423 28.99 -0.13 15.77
CA ILE A 423 30.08 -0.91 16.34
C ILE A 423 31.42 -0.52 15.71
N THR A 424 31.49 -0.38 14.39
CA THR A 424 32.75 -0.10 13.69
C THR A 424 33.24 1.34 13.83
N HIS A 425 32.32 2.31 14.09
CA HIS A 425 32.69 3.73 14.14
C HIS A 425 32.71 4.33 15.55
N TRP A 426 31.93 3.78 16.49
CA TRP A 426 31.67 4.45 17.76
C TRP A 426 32.02 3.62 19.01
N MET A 427 32.12 2.29 18.91
CA MET A 427 32.38 1.44 20.06
C MET A 427 33.88 1.00 20.17
N GLN A 428 34.48 1.19 21.33
CA GLN A 428 35.87 0.75 21.58
C GLN A 428 36.03 -0.78 21.59
N GLU A 429 34.96 -1.52 21.92
CA GLU A 429 35.00 -2.99 22.02
C GLU A 429 34.81 -3.68 20.66
N GLY A 430 34.35 -2.93 19.66
CA GLY A 430 34.18 -3.43 18.29
C GLY A 430 33.34 -4.70 18.16
N LEU A 431 33.54 -5.40 17.06
CA LEU A 431 32.87 -6.67 16.74
C LEU A 431 33.38 -7.86 17.56
N THR A 432 34.51 -7.70 18.29
CA THR A 432 35.05 -8.73 19.15
C THR A 432 34.29 -8.92 20.46
N SER A 433 33.44 -7.96 20.85
CA SER A 433 32.58 -8.08 22.03
C SER A 433 31.57 -9.23 21.85
N GLN A 434 31.54 -10.15 22.85
CA GLN A 434 30.56 -11.26 22.86
C GLN A 434 29.15 -10.76 22.73
N ARG A 435 28.80 -9.68 23.41
CA ARG A 435 27.48 -9.06 23.35
C ARG A 435 27.07 -8.64 21.92
N ASN A 436 28.00 -8.04 21.17
CA ASN A 436 27.73 -7.63 19.81
C ASN A 436 27.59 -8.83 18.87
N ARG A 437 28.44 -9.86 19.06
CA ARG A 437 28.33 -11.13 18.32
C ARG A 437 26.97 -11.79 18.56
N ASP A 438 26.54 -11.92 19.80
CA ASP A 438 25.27 -12.53 20.16
C ASP A 438 24.09 -11.77 19.51
N TRP A 439 24.16 -10.44 19.46
CA TRP A 439 23.16 -9.62 18.79
C TRP A 439 23.10 -9.92 17.28
N PHE A 440 24.26 -9.96 16.60
CA PHE A 440 24.32 -10.27 15.16
C PHE A 440 23.85 -11.68 14.86
N VAL A 441 24.21 -12.66 15.66
CA VAL A 441 23.80 -14.05 15.51
C VAL A 441 22.28 -14.16 15.59
N LEU A 442 21.64 -13.53 16.57
CA LEU A 442 20.17 -13.50 16.68
C LEU A 442 19.52 -12.84 15.49
N ALA A 443 19.99 -11.65 15.10
CA ALA A 443 19.42 -10.88 14.00
C ALA A 443 19.59 -11.58 12.64
N LEU A 444 20.79 -12.12 12.34
CA LEU A 444 21.08 -12.82 11.09
C LEU A 444 20.33 -14.16 10.98
N ASN A 445 20.23 -14.92 12.08
CA ASN A 445 19.42 -16.15 12.11
C ASN A 445 17.95 -15.85 11.82
N ARG A 446 17.42 -14.78 12.40
CA ARG A 446 16.05 -14.38 12.12
C ARG A 446 15.89 -13.92 10.68
N LEU A 447 16.85 -13.17 10.15
CA LEU A 447 16.85 -12.70 8.77
C LEU A 447 16.87 -13.87 7.78
N ALA A 448 17.71 -14.88 8.01
CA ALA A 448 17.74 -16.12 7.24
C ALA A 448 16.38 -16.82 7.29
N LYS A 449 15.82 -17.03 8.48
CA LYS A 449 14.51 -17.69 8.67
C LYS A 449 13.34 -16.95 8.01
N LEU A 450 13.39 -15.62 7.88
CA LEU A 450 12.37 -14.83 7.20
C LEU A 450 12.46 -14.91 5.66
N THR A 451 13.58 -15.38 5.15
CA THR A 451 13.88 -15.42 3.70
C THR A 451 14.09 -16.84 3.17
N GLU A 452 14.10 -17.85 4.04
CA GLU A 452 14.03 -19.27 3.71
C GLU A 452 12.68 -19.61 3.03
#